data_fcbb0d62c212ff39c3d684ac01eabc7b
#
_entry.id   fcbb0d62c212ff39c3d684ac01eabc7b
#
_cell.length_a   1.000
_cell.length_b   1.000
_cell.length_c   1.000
_cell.angle_alpha   90.00
_cell.angle_beta   90.00
_cell.angle_gamma   90.00
#
_symmetry.space_group_name_H-M   'P 1'
#
loop_
_entity.id
_entity.type
_entity.pdbx_description
1 polymer ?
#
loop_
_entity_poly.entity_id
_entity_poly.type
_entity_poly.pdbx_seq_one_letter_code
_entity_poly.pdbx_strand_id
1 'polypeptide(L)'
;MLFIHSIAARAFLAAASVLFFVASASVPARAAEVKLEAESYTIPSGDPGIDLYIRHKHPAGVETFTPDKILLYVHGATYPSETAFDLPIDGVSMMDLIASRGYDVYLVDIRGYGGSTRPPEMNLPAAENKPIVHTDVAVHDFGAAVDHILGKRKVSKLDVMGWSWGTSTVGAYTSTHNDKVNRLVLYAPIWLFKNDAAAMAAAMGVQADKLGAYRMVSRDSARDRWLKGVPADKRDDLIPPGVFDAWADATFATDPEAGKQNPPRLRAPNGVIDDVLKYWSSEKPFYDPGKITVPTLIIHAEWDADLPSYQAQAYFKELTHTPYKRFVELGEGTHTVMMEKNRMQFFREIMLFLDEKDPLALK
;
A
#
# COMPACT_ATOMS: atom_id res chain seq x y z
N MET A 1 38.00 -1.95 103.19
CA MET A 1 38.10 -0.76 102.37
C MET A 1 38.07 -1.20 100.94
N LEU A 2 36.96 -1.03 100.25
CA LEU A 2 36.82 -0.70 98.85
C LEU A 2 35.38 -0.90 98.49
N PHE A 3 34.80 0.17 98.01
CA PHE A 3 33.40 0.27 97.58
C PHE A 3 33.15 -0.44 96.22
N ILE A 4 32.11 -1.21 96.16
CA ILE A 4 31.61 -1.79 94.88
C ILE A 4 30.40 -0.96 94.47
N HIS A 5 30.49 -0.30 93.30
CA HIS A 5 29.32 0.38 92.63
C HIS A 5 28.76 -0.54 91.57
N SER A 6 27.51 -0.89 91.75
CA SER A 6 26.68 -1.61 90.78
C SER A 6 26.13 -0.64 89.73
N ILE A 7 26.37 -0.95 88.46
CA ILE A 7 25.78 -0.26 87.34
C ILE A 7 24.76 -1.20 86.71
N ALA A 8 23.47 -0.80 86.79
CA ALA A 8 22.33 -1.49 86.12
C ALA A 8 22.30 -1.09 84.69
N ALA A 9 22.45 -2.07 83.80
CA ALA A 9 22.23 -1.89 82.31
C ALA A 9 20.76 -1.99 81.98
N ARG A 10 20.21 -0.93 81.47
CA ARG A 10 18.87 -0.91 80.84
C ARG A 10 18.97 -1.35 79.40
N ALA A 11 18.39 -2.49 79.03
CA ALA A 11 18.23 -2.91 77.62
C ALA A 11 17.05 -2.19 76.97
N PHE A 12 17.31 -1.41 75.95
CA PHE A 12 16.28 -0.89 75.05
C PHE A 12 16.00 -1.92 73.94
N LEU A 13 14.76 -2.49 73.91
CA LEU A 13 14.27 -3.20 72.74
C LEU A 13 13.80 -2.18 71.70
N ALA A 14 14.50 -2.10 70.59
CA ALA A 14 14.04 -1.40 69.40
C ALA A 14 13.24 -2.39 68.54
N ALA A 15 11.93 -2.20 68.46
CA ALA A 15 11.06 -2.95 67.52
C ALA A 15 11.18 -2.31 66.12
N ALA A 16 11.88 -2.98 65.21
CA ALA A 16 11.92 -2.60 63.80
C ALA A 16 10.67 -3.10 63.08
N SER A 17 9.74 -2.18 62.79
CA SER A 17 8.60 -2.45 61.93
C SER A 17 9.07 -2.46 60.46
N VAL A 18 9.15 -3.64 59.83
CA VAL A 18 9.41 -3.79 58.40
C VAL A 18 8.10 -3.58 57.66
N LEU A 19 7.92 -2.40 57.04
CA LEU A 19 6.86 -2.13 56.09
C LEU A 19 7.18 -2.84 54.76
N PHE A 20 6.48 -3.93 54.48
CA PHE A 20 6.48 -4.52 53.14
C PHE A 20 5.67 -3.61 52.19
N PHE A 21 6.36 -2.84 51.36
CA PHE A 21 5.77 -2.22 50.17
C PHE A 21 5.52 -3.32 49.13
N VAL A 22 4.28 -3.80 49.00
CA VAL A 22 3.86 -4.60 47.88
C VAL A 22 3.70 -3.64 46.69
N ALA A 23 4.74 -3.53 45.87
CA ALA A 23 4.64 -2.87 44.59
C ALA A 23 3.70 -3.71 43.69
N SER A 24 2.46 -3.29 43.59
CA SER A 24 1.53 -3.84 42.58
C SER A 24 2.07 -3.45 41.22
N ALA A 25 2.79 -4.37 40.58
CA ALA A 25 3.15 -4.23 39.17
C ALA A 25 1.82 -4.23 38.39
N SER A 26 1.37 -3.05 37.96
CA SER A 26 0.29 -2.92 36.98
C SER A 26 0.79 -3.55 35.68
N VAL A 27 0.34 -4.78 35.39
CA VAL A 27 0.47 -5.38 34.07
C VAL A 27 -0.22 -4.40 33.12
N PRO A 28 0.48 -3.87 32.11
CA PRO A 28 -0.18 -2.99 31.15
C PRO A 28 -1.35 -3.78 30.55
N ALA A 29 -2.55 -3.25 30.66
CA ALA A 29 -3.73 -3.82 30.04
C ALA A 29 -3.43 -3.92 28.54
N ARG A 30 -3.29 -5.14 28.02
CA ARG A 30 -3.23 -5.40 26.59
C ARG A 30 -4.47 -4.74 26.01
N ALA A 31 -4.29 -3.74 25.12
CA ALA A 31 -5.42 -3.13 24.44
C ALA A 31 -6.29 -4.26 23.87
N ALA A 32 -7.60 -4.20 24.13
CA ALA A 32 -8.50 -5.22 23.62
C ALA A 32 -8.32 -5.31 22.11
N GLU A 33 -8.12 -6.51 21.60
CA GLU A 33 -8.00 -6.77 20.18
C GLU A 33 -9.27 -6.30 19.47
N VAL A 34 -9.15 -5.34 18.57
CA VAL A 34 -10.29 -4.80 17.82
C VAL A 34 -10.78 -5.88 16.87
N LYS A 35 -12.00 -6.37 17.10
CA LYS A 35 -12.63 -7.31 16.18
C LYS A 35 -12.95 -6.59 14.87
N LEU A 36 -12.57 -7.20 13.75
CA LEU A 36 -12.82 -6.67 12.40
C LEU A 36 -13.92 -7.49 11.71
N GLU A 37 -14.73 -6.80 10.92
CA GLU A 37 -15.59 -7.40 9.90
C GLU A 37 -14.91 -7.26 8.54
N ALA A 38 -15.06 -8.29 7.71
CA ALA A 38 -14.45 -8.36 6.41
C ALA A 38 -15.41 -8.96 5.39
N GLU A 39 -15.54 -8.32 4.25
CA GLU A 39 -16.35 -8.80 3.13
C GLU A 39 -15.62 -8.63 1.79
N SER A 40 -16.01 -9.42 0.80
CA SER A 40 -15.55 -9.29 -0.59
C SER A 40 -16.76 -9.38 -1.51
N TYR A 41 -16.81 -8.52 -2.51
CA TYR A 41 -17.91 -8.48 -3.47
C TYR A 41 -17.43 -7.83 -4.78
N THR A 42 -18.26 -7.86 -5.81
CA THR A 42 -18.01 -7.16 -7.06
C THR A 42 -19.00 -6.02 -7.26
N ILE A 43 -18.55 -5.01 -8.00
CA ILE A 43 -19.36 -3.87 -8.43
C ILE A 43 -19.23 -3.67 -9.95
N PRO A 44 -20.23 -3.17 -10.66
CA PRO A 44 -20.06 -2.83 -12.06
C PRO A 44 -19.08 -1.66 -12.24
N SER A 45 -18.22 -1.74 -13.28
CA SER A 45 -17.30 -0.65 -13.62
C SER A 45 -17.99 0.51 -14.36
N GLY A 46 -19.21 0.29 -14.84
CA GLY A 46 -19.90 1.17 -15.80
C GLY A 46 -19.77 0.69 -17.25
N ASP A 47 -18.74 -0.09 -17.57
CA ASP A 47 -18.61 -0.73 -18.88
C ASP A 47 -19.35 -2.08 -18.93
N PRO A 48 -20.03 -2.41 -20.05
CA PRO A 48 -20.77 -3.65 -20.15
C PRO A 48 -19.90 -4.90 -19.92
N GLY A 49 -20.33 -5.77 -19.00
CA GLY A 49 -19.68 -7.05 -18.72
C GLY A 49 -18.36 -6.95 -17.93
N ILE A 50 -18.06 -5.80 -17.35
CA ILE A 50 -16.88 -5.59 -16.50
C ILE A 50 -17.33 -5.33 -15.07
N ASP A 51 -17.03 -6.27 -14.19
CA ASP A 51 -17.20 -6.15 -12.74
C ASP A 51 -15.84 -6.02 -12.05
N LEU A 52 -15.77 -5.15 -11.05
CA LEU A 52 -14.57 -4.85 -10.26
C LEU A 52 -14.68 -5.50 -8.89
N TYR A 53 -13.63 -6.20 -8.48
CA TYR A 53 -13.54 -6.80 -7.16
C TYR A 53 -13.21 -5.75 -6.12
N ILE A 54 -13.98 -5.78 -5.03
CA ILE A 54 -13.79 -4.97 -3.83
C ILE A 54 -13.55 -5.90 -2.65
N ARG A 55 -12.50 -5.64 -1.90
CA ARG A 55 -12.28 -6.17 -0.55
C ARG A 55 -12.49 -5.05 0.45
N HIS A 56 -13.19 -5.32 1.54
CA HIS A 56 -13.59 -4.34 2.53
C HIS A 56 -13.38 -4.86 3.95
N LYS A 57 -12.79 -4.04 4.83
CA LYS A 57 -12.62 -4.33 6.27
C LYS A 57 -12.86 -3.09 7.12
N HIS A 58 -13.53 -3.28 8.27
CA HIS A 58 -13.78 -2.23 9.25
C HIS A 58 -13.94 -2.80 10.66
N PRO A 59 -13.89 -1.97 11.73
CA PRO A 59 -14.20 -2.42 13.09
C PRO A 59 -15.62 -2.97 13.21
N ALA A 60 -15.77 -4.11 13.87
CA ALA A 60 -17.07 -4.77 14.04
C ALA A 60 -18.07 -3.87 14.78
N GLY A 61 -19.31 -3.83 14.28
CA GLY A 61 -20.39 -3.03 14.85
C GLY A 61 -20.31 -1.53 14.57
N VAL A 62 -19.37 -1.06 13.72
CA VAL A 62 -19.30 0.34 13.29
C VAL A 62 -19.96 0.49 11.92
N GLU A 63 -21.11 1.18 11.87
CA GLU A 63 -21.93 1.33 10.66
C GLU A 63 -21.65 2.65 9.91
N THR A 64 -21.17 3.68 10.61
CA THR A 64 -21.00 5.02 10.05
C THR A 64 -19.56 5.50 10.20
N PHE A 65 -19.04 6.12 9.15
CA PHE A 65 -17.69 6.65 9.11
C PHE A 65 -17.70 8.09 8.56
N THR A 66 -16.82 8.92 9.08
CA THR A 66 -16.57 10.25 8.52
C THR A 66 -15.65 10.15 7.30
N PRO A 67 -15.66 11.15 6.39
CA PRO A 67 -14.82 11.14 5.19
C PRO A 67 -13.33 10.86 5.43
N ASP A 68 -12.79 11.34 6.56
CA ASP A 68 -11.40 11.18 7.00
C ASP A 68 -11.11 9.83 7.66
N LYS A 69 -12.07 8.93 7.69
CA LYS A 69 -11.96 7.55 8.19
C LYS A 69 -12.33 6.49 7.16
N ILE A 70 -12.37 6.85 5.88
CA ILE A 70 -12.62 5.93 4.78
C ILE A 70 -11.41 5.96 3.86
N LEU A 71 -10.75 4.83 3.64
CA LEU A 71 -9.59 4.69 2.77
C LEU A 71 -9.85 3.68 1.65
N LEU A 72 -9.62 4.10 0.40
CA LEU A 72 -9.60 3.22 -0.77
C LEU A 72 -8.17 3.07 -1.30
N TYR A 73 -7.68 1.82 -1.37
CA TYR A 73 -6.39 1.44 -1.92
C TYR A 73 -6.52 0.81 -3.32
N VAL A 74 -5.56 1.12 -4.22
CA VAL A 74 -5.40 0.45 -5.52
C VAL A 74 -3.96 0.02 -5.76
N HIS A 75 -3.82 -1.15 -6.38
CA HIS A 75 -2.55 -1.82 -6.65
C HIS A 75 -1.72 -1.15 -7.76
N GLY A 76 -0.46 -1.57 -7.86
CA GLY A 76 0.44 -1.25 -8.98
C GLY A 76 0.22 -2.15 -10.21
N ALA A 77 1.14 -2.07 -11.17
CA ALA A 77 1.18 -2.99 -12.30
C ALA A 77 1.54 -4.41 -11.85
N THR A 78 0.95 -5.42 -12.47
CA THR A 78 1.29 -6.84 -12.34
C THR A 78 0.53 -7.61 -11.27
N TYR A 79 0.38 -7.08 -10.04
CA TYR A 79 -0.15 -7.83 -8.91
C TYR A 79 -1.41 -7.16 -8.34
N PRO A 80 -2.44 -7.95 -7.92
CA PRO A 80 -3.69 -7.40 -7.42
C PRO A 80 -3.55 -6.79 -6.01
N SER A 81 -4.55 -6.01 -5.61
CA SER A 81 -4.56 -5.27 -4.35
C SER A 81 -4.56 -6.18 -3.12
N GLU A 82 -5.42 -7.20 -3.10
CA GLU A 82 -5.62 -8.02 -1.91
C GLU A 82 -4.34 -8.74 -1.49
N THR A 83 -3.62 -9.33 -2.44
CA THR A 83 -2.42 -10.11 -2.13
C THR A 83 -1.22 -9.27 -1.70
N ALA A 84 -1.24 -7.95 -1.94
CA ALA A 84 -0.21 -7.04 -1.47
C ALA A 84 -0.62 -6.34 -0.15
N PHE A 85 -1.87 -5.89 -0.04
CA PHE A 85 -2.31 -5.00 1.02
C PHE A 85 -3.09 -5.73 2.13
N ASP A 86 -3.71 -6.90 1.80
CA ASP A 86 -4.42 -7.74 2.77
C ASP A 86 -3.75 -9.10 3.01
N LEU A 87 -2.49 -9.28 2.63
CA LEU A 87 -1.72 -10.47 2.97
C LEU A 87 -1.36 -10.46 4.46
N PRO A 88 -1.77 -11.47 5.24
CA PRO A 88 -1.37 -11.57 6.65
C PRO A 88 0.12 -11.90 6.77
N ILE A 89 0.87 -11.06 7.49
CA ILE A 89 2.25 -11.29 7.88
C ILE A 89 2.29 -11.29 9.40
N ASP A 90 2.76 -12.36 10.01
CA ASP A 90 2.66 -12.61 11.46
C ASP A 90 1.19 -12.51 11.96
N GLY A 91 0.24 -12.99 11.13
CA GLY A 91 -1.19 -13.03 11.47
C GLY A 91 -1.96 -11.72 11.26
N VAL A 92 -1.31 -10.64 10.78
CA VAL A 92 -1.94 -9.31 10.62
C VAL A 92 -1.56 -8.72 9.27
N SER A 93 -2.56 -8.29 8.50
CA SER A 93 -2.34 -7.59 7.23
C SER A 93 -2.19 -6.07 7.43
N MET A 94 -1.71 -5.38 6.40
CA MET A 94 -1.69 -3.92 6.39
C MET A 94 -3.11 -3.34 6.47
N MET A 95 -4.07 -3.98 5.82
CA MET A 95 -5.47 -3.62 5.87
C MET A 95 -6.06 -3.79 7.28
N ASP A 96 -5.70 -4.88 7.99
CA ASP A 96 -6.10 -5.10 9.40
C ASP A 96 -5.55 -4.01 10.33
N LEU A 97 -4.27 -3.64 10.15
CA LEU A 97 -3.65 -2.60 10.96
C LEU A 97 -4.36 -1.25 10.83
N ILE A 98 -4.75 -0.87 9.63
CA ILE A 98 -5.45 0.40 9.38
C ILE A 98 -6.89 0.31 9.89
N ALA A 99 -7.61 -0.77 9.59
CA ALA A 99 -8.98 -0.97 10.07
C ALA A 99 -9.07 -0.99 11.61
N SER A 100 -8.10 -1.61 12.31
CA SER A 100 -8.04 -1.62 13.77
C SER A 100 -7.87 -0.22 14.40
N ARG A 101 -7.48 0.79 13.60
CA ARG A 101 -7.40 2.21 13.99
C ARG A 101 -8.71 2.97 13.76
N GLY A 102 -9.80 2.27 13.47
CA GLY A 102 -11.12 2.85 13.29
C GLY A 102 -11.42 3.31 11.86
N TYR A 103 -10.65 2.82 10.89
CA TYR A 103 -10.88 3.11 9.47
C TYR A 103 -11.80 2.08 8.82
N ASP A 104 -12.55 2.57 7.86
CA ASP A 104 -13.31 1.80 6.88
C ASP A 104 -12.40 1.63 5.64
N VAL A 105 -11.79 0.46 5.50
CA VAL A 105 -10.72 0.24 4.52
C VAL A 105 -11.24 -0.58 3.35
N TYR A 106 -11.08 -0.06 2.17
CA TYR A 106 -11.41 -0.71 0.91
C TYR A 106 -10.16 -0.91 0.06
N LEU A 107 -10.16 -1.95 -0.73
CA LEU A 107 -9.28 -2.09 -1.88
C LEU A 107 -10.07 -2.50 -3.12
N VAL A 108 -9.57 -2.10 -4.28
CA VAL A 108 -10.14 -2.45 -5.58
C VAL A 108 -9.08 -3.12 -6.45
N ASP A 109 -9.46 -4.17 -7.16
CA ASP A 109 -8.67 -4.67 -8.28
C ASP A 109 -9.16 -4.02 -9.57
N ILE A 110 -8.24 -3.48 -10.37
CA ILE A 110 -8.53 -2.98 -11.72
C ILE A 110 -8.86 -4.18 -12.61
N ARG A 111 -9.71 -3.98 -13.63
CA ARG A 111 -10.00 -5.05 -14.62
C ARG A 111 -8.72 -5.72 -15.13
N GLY A 112 -8.77 -7.00 -15.36
CA GLY A 112 -7.59 -7.79 -15.75
C GLY A 112 -6.71 -8.28 -14.60
N TYR A 113 -7.01 -7.85 -13.36
CA TYR A 113 -6.27 -8.24 -12.16
C TYR A 113 -7.17 -8.90 -11.12
N GLY A 114 -6.57 -9.74 -10.28
CA GLY A 114 -7.20 -10.31 -9.09
C GLY A 114 -8.56 -10.92 -9.31
N GLY A 115 -9.53 -10.48 -8.52
CA GLY A 115 -10.93 -10.91 -8.58
C GLY A 115 -11.79 -10.15 -9.60
N SER A 116 -11.25 -9.14 -10.28
CA SER A 116 -11.98 -8.37 -11.29
C SER A 116 -12.07 -9.09 -12.62
N THR A 117 -13.08 -8.71 -13.41
CA THR A 117 -13.27 -9.26 -14.77
C THR A 117 -12.02 -9.08 -15.61
N ARG A 118 -11.60 -10.16 -16.26
CA ARG A 118 -10.53 -10.12 -17.25
C ARG A 118 -11.10 -9.80 -18.62
N PRO A 119 -10.60 -8.74 -19.32
CA PRO A 119 -10.98 -8.44 -20.69
C PRO A 119 -10.80 -9.67 -21.60
N PRO A 120 -11.66 -9.84 -22.62
CA PRO A 120 -11.65 -11.01 -23.50
C PRO A 120 -10.30 -11.30 -24.15
N GLU A 121 -9.49 -10.26 -24.41
CA GLU A 121 -8.15 -10.36 -25.00
C GLU A 121 -7.19 -11.16 -24.12
N MET A 122 -7.44 -11.25 -22.80
CA MET A 122 -6.64 -12.08 -21.93
C MET A 122 -6.86 -13.58 -22.13
N ASN A 123 -7.91 -13.98 -22.83
CA ASN A 123 -8.19 -15.37 -23.19
C ASN A 123 -7.75 -15.73 -24.62
N LEU A 124 -7.12 -14.78 -25.32
CA LEU A 124 -6.60 -14.91 -26.68
C LEU A 124 -5.05 -14.86 -26.64
N PRO A 125 -4.36 -15.28 -27.72
CA PRO A 125 -2.92 -15.12 -27.80
C PRO A 125 -2.51 -13.66 -27.65
N ALA A 126 -1.64 -13.36 -26.66
CA ALA A 126 -1.27 -11.98 -26.35
C ALA A 126 -0.71 -11.23 -27.55
N ALA A 127 0.14 -11.88 -28.37
CA ALA A 127 0.81 -11.27 -29.51
C ALA A 127 -0.14 -10.89 -30.68
N GLU A 128 -1.36 -11.41 -30.70
CA GLU A 128 -2.36 -11.11 -31.73
C GLU A 128 -3.25 -9.92 -31.36
N ASN A 129 -3.08 -9.39 -30.16
CA ASN A 129 -3.89 -8.31 -29.62
C ASN A 129 -3.03 -7.15 -29.14
N LYS A 130 -3.54 -5.93 -29.23
CA LYS A 130 -2.87 -4.72 -28.72
C LYS A 130 -2.83 -4.72 -27.19
N PRO A 131 -1.90 -3.96 -26.57
CA PRO A 131 -1.91 -3.74 -25.12
C PRO A 131 -3.28 -3.30 -24.62
N ILE A 132 -3.71 -3.88 -23.49
CA ILE A 132 -4.99 -3.60 -22.84
C ILE A 132 -4.79 -3.06 -21.44
N VAL A 133 -5.82 -2.44 -20.89
CA VAL A 133 -5.86 -1.89 -19.53
C VAL A 133 -4.78 -0.81 -19.35
N HIS A 134 -4.94 0.26 -20.12
CA HIS A 134 -4.14 1.48 -20.00
C HIS A 134 -4.54 2.28 -18.76
N THR A 135 -3.78 3.31 -18.43
CA THR A 135 -4.00 4.12 -17.23
C THR A 135 -5.35 4.84 -17.22
N ASP A 136 -5.86 5.27 -18.38
CA ASP A 136 -7.21 5.86 -18.49
C ASP A 136 -8.32 4.86 -18.11
N VAL A 137 -8.19 3.61 -18.52
CA VAL A 137 -9.10 2.51 -18.13
C VAL A 137 -9.02 2.28 -16.62
N ALA A 138 -7.81 2.27 -16.06
CA ALA A 138 -7.62 2.12 -14.60
C ALA A 138 -8.22 3.30 -13.81
N VAL A 139 -8.10 4.53 -14.31
CA VAL A 139 -8.73 5.72 -13.72
C VAL A 139 -10.26 5.61 -13.75
N HIS A 140 -10.83 5.09 -14.85
CA HIS A 140 -12.26 4.84 -14.96
C HIS A 140 -12.74 3.80 -13.93
N ASP A 141 -12.07 2.65 -13.84
CA ASP A 141 -12.40 1.58 -12.88
C ASP A 141 -12.28 2.07 -11.44
N PHE A 142 -11.21 2.80 -11.13
CA PHE A 142 -11.01 3.40 -9.82
C PHE A 142 -12.12 4.40 -9.46
N GLY A 143 -12.54 5.24 -10.43
CA GLY A 143 -13.64 6.17 -10.28
C GLY A 143 -14.97 5.48 -9.95
N ALA A 144 -15.26 4.35 -10.59
CA ALA A 144 -16.44 3.54 -10.27
C ALA A 144 -16.40 3.01 -8.82
N ALA A 145 -15.24 2.58 -8.34
CA ALA A 145 -15.07 2.17 -6.94
C ALA A 145 -15.27 3.32 -5.97
N VAL A 146 -14.70 4.51 -6.25
CA VAL A 146 -14.92 5.72 -5.44
C VAL A 146 -16.42 6.05 -5.37
N ASP A 147 -17.11 6.14 -6.49
CA ASP A 147 -18.52 6.50 -6.54
C ASP A 147 -19.41 5.49 -5.80
N HIS A 148 -19.10 4.19 -5.91
CA HIS A 148 -19.77 3.15 -5.15
C HIS A 148 -19.61 3.36 -3.63
N ILE A 149 -18.39 3.60 -3.14
CA ILE A 149 -18.11 3.77 -1.71
C ILE A 149 -18.76 5.05 -1.17
N LEU A 150 -18.64 6.16 -1.89
CA LEU A 150 -19.30 7.41 -1.53
C LEU A 150 -20.82 7.24 -1.39
N GLY A 151 -21.44 6.53 -2.33
CA GLY A 151 -22.87 6.21 -2.30
C GLY A 151 -23.24 5.26 -1.15
N LYS A 152 -22.47 4.19 -0.93
CA LYS A 152 -22.66 3.20 0.16
C LYS A 152 -22.56 3.87 1.53
N ARG A 153 -21.59 4.77 1.72
CA ARG A 153 -21.32 5.44 3.01
C ARG A 153 -22.05 6.79 3.17
N LYS A 154 -22.66 7.31 2.11
CA LYS A 154 -23.36 8.60 2.08
C LYS A 154 -22.44 9.76 2.52
N VAL A 155 -21.22 9.76 2.01
CA VAL A 155 -20.21 10.80 2.22
C VAL A 155 -19.82 11.42 0.90
N SER A 156 -19.24 12.63 0.92
CA SER A 156 -18.81 13.34 -0.28
C SER A 156 -17.36 13.11 -0.66
N LYS A 157 -16.54 12.65 0.27
CA LYS A 157 -15.09 12.46 0.09
C LYS A 157 -14.61 11.20 0.80
N LEU A 158 -13.46 10.69 0.37
CA LEU A 158 -12.71 9.65 1.05
C LEU A 158 -11.21 9.84 0.85
N ASP A 159 -10.39 9.18 1.66
CA ASP A 159 -8.94 9.11 1.46
C ASP A 159 -8.62 8.07 0.39
N VAL A 160 -7.63 8.36 -0.46
CA VAL A 160 -7.21 7.44 -1.52
C VAL A 160 -5.72 7.15 -1.44
N MET A 161 -5.36 5.91 -1.77
CA MET A 161 -3.97 5.46 -1.78
C MET A 161 -3.68 4.62 -3.02
N GLY A 162 -2.55 4.90 -3.67
CA GLY A 162 -2.05 4.12 -4.80
C GLY A 162 -0.61 3.66 -4.59
N TRP A 163 -0.30 2.48 -5.13
CA TRP A 163 1.05 1.93 -5.18
C TRP A 163 1.56 1.84 -6.62
N SER A 164 2.79 2.31 -6.88
CA SER A 164 3.41 2.14 -8.21
C SER A 164 2.54 2.74 -9.32
N TRP A 165 2.14 1.97 -10.32
CA TRP A 165 1.16 2.39 -11.33
C TRP A 165 -0.16 2.89 -10.74
N GLY A 166 -0.59 2.33 -9.62
CA GLY A 166 -1.75 2.83 -8.88
C GLY A 166 -1.62 4.30 -8.46
N THR A 167 -0.40 4.82 -8.29
CA THR A 167 -0.18 6.25 -8.01
C THR A 167 -0.57 7.13 -9.19
N SER A 168 -0.34 6.67 -10.42
CA SER A 168 -0.80 7.36 -11.63
C SER A 168 -2.32 7.29 -11.74
N THR A 169 -2.91 6.16 -11.36
CA THR A 169 -4.38 5.99 -11.34
C THR A 169 -5.03 6.97 -10.35
N VAL A 170 -4.62 6.94 -9.07
CA VAL A 170 -5.22 7.83 -8.06
C VAL A 170 -4.83 9.29 -8.26
N GLY A 171 -3.62 9.58 -8.74
CA GLY A 171 -3.18 10.94 -9.02
C GLY A 171 -3.93 11.58 -10.19
N ALA A 172 -4.10 10.85 -11.30
CA ALA A 172 -4.88 11.31 -12.44
C ALA A 172 -6.35 11.50 -12.05
N TYR A 173 -6.94 10.55 -11.32
CA TYR A 173 -8.31 10.69 -10.79
C TYR A 173 -8.43 11.93 -9.91
N THR A 174 -7.57 12.10 -8.91
CA THR A 174 -7.63 13.23 -7.97
C THR A 174 -7.46 14.56 -8.69
N SER A 175 -6.59 14.65 -9.70
CA SER A 175 -6.36 15.89 -10.45
C SER A 175 -7.61 16.49 -11.12
N THR A 176 -8.65 15.65 -11.32
CA THR A 176 -9.93 16.02 -11.92
C THR A 176 -11.13 15.90 -10.96
N HIS A 177 -10.94 15.27 -9.79
CA HIS A 177 -12.00 14.99 -8.82
C HIS A 177 -11.57 15.32 -7.37
N ASN A 178 -10.95 16.49 -7.17
CA ASN A 178 -10.55 16.95 -5.83
C ASN A 178 -11.73 17.08 -4.86
N ASP A 179 -12.93 17.26 -5.38
CA ASP A 179 -14.19 17.31 -4.61
C ASP A 179 -14.60 15.98 -4.00
N LYS A 180 -14.09 14.86 -4.52
CA LYS A 180 -14.35 13.49 -4.01
C LYS A 180 -13.21 12.91 -3.16
N VAL A 181 -12.04 13.56 -3.15
CA VAL A 181 -10.86 13.11 -2.41
C VAL A 181 -10.61 13.99 -1.21
N ASN A 182 -10.39 13.37 -0.04
CA ASN A 182 -10.04 14.07 1.19
C ASN A 182 -8.52 14.19 1.34
N ARG A 183 -7.79 13.08 1.20
CA ARG A 183 -6.33 12.99 1.22
C ARG A 183 -5.83 12.01 0.17
N LEU A 184 -4.61 12.24 -0.30
CA LEU A 184 -3.93 11.42 -1.31
C LEU A 184 -2.64 10.84 -0.75
N VAL A 185 -2.49 9.50 -0.81
CA VAL A 185 -1.25 8.79 -0.45
C VAL A 185 -0.69 8.11 -1.70
N LEU A 186 0.56 8.41 -2.01
CA LEU A 186 1.28 7.89 -3.17
C LEU A 186 2.50 7.12 -2.70
N TYR A 187 2.49 5.80 -2.85
CA TYR A 187 3.65 4.97 -2.57
C TYR A 187 4.37 4.57 -3.86
N ALA A 188 5.66 4.89 -3.94
CA ALA A 188 6.50 4.67 -5.11
C ALA A 188 5.86 5.24 -6.40
N PRO A 189 5.70 6.57 -6.51
CA PRO A 189 5.00 7.17 -7.65
C PRO A 189 5.76 7.01 -8.96
N ILE A 190 5.06 6.58 -10.01
CA ILE A 190 5.55 6.67 -11.38
C ILE A 190 5.52 8.15 -11.81
N TRP A 191 6.67 8.61 -12.28
CA TRP A 191 6.81 9.90 -12.94
C TRP A 191 7.76 9.78 -14.14
N LEU A 192 8.15 10.89 -14.71
CA LEU A 192 8.98 10.91 -15.93
C LEU A 192 10.32 10.19 -15.72
N PHE A 193 10.62 9.25 -16.58
CA PHE A 193 11.89 8.56 -16.61
C PHE A 193 12.95 9.43 -17.29
N LYS A 194 14.22 9.26 -16.89
CA LYS A 194 15.36 9.90 -17.56
C LYS A 194 15.71 9.22 -18.88
N ASN A 195 15.32 7.96 -19.04
CA ASN A 195 15.50 7.19 -20.25
C ASN A 195 14.40 7.53 -21.25
N ASP A 196 14.74 7.70 -22.51
CA ASP A 196 13.76 7.78 -23.58
C ASP A 196 13.03 6.44 -23.81
N ALA A 197 11.99 6.46 -24.63
CA ALA A 197 11.16 5.28 -24.87
C ALA A 197 11.95 4.09 -25.43
N ALA A 198 12.96 4.33 -26.28
CA ALA A 198 13.77 3.26 -26.87
C ALA A 198 14.70 2.60 -25.83
N ALA A 199 15.37 3.42 -25.01
CA ALA A 199 16.21 2.94 -23.92
C ALA A 199 15.36 2.23 -22.84
N MET A 200 14.15 2.72 -22.56
CA MET A 200 13.25 2.07 -21.63
C MET A 200 12.73 0.73 -22.16
N ALA A 201 12.31 0.65 -23.42
CA ALA A 201 11.91 -0.61 -24.05
C ALA A 201 13.03 -1.66 -23.98
N ALA A 202 14.26 -1.26 -24.29
CA ALA A 202 15.44 -2.12 -24.17
C ALA A 202 15.69 -2.59 -22.73
N ALA A 203 15.58 -1.69 -21.74
CA ALA A 203 15.75 -2.02 -20.32
C ALA A 203 14.67 -2.98 -19.80
N MET A 204 13.45 -2.89 -20.35
CA MET A 204 12.34 -3.77 -20.03
C MET A 204 12.35 -5.08 -20.85
N GLY A 205 13.25 -5.22 -21.81
CA GLY A 205 13.33 -6.38 -22.70
C GLY A 205 12.13 -6.54 -23.62
N VAL A 206 11.46 -5.44 -23.98
CA VAL A 206 10.28 -5.42 -24.84
C VAL A 206 10.58 -4.74 -26.20
N GLN A 207 9.84 -5.16 -27.23
CA GLN A 207 9.78 -4.47 -28.52
C GLN A 207 8.46 -3.70 -28.56
N ALA A 208 8.52 -2.38 -28.59
CA ALA A 208 7.34 -1.53 -28.49
C ALA A 208 6.29 -1.80 -29.58
N ASP A 209 6.74 -2.13 -30.81
CA ASP A 209 5.90 -2.47 -31.94
C ASP A 209 5.29 -3.88 -31.90
N LYS A 210 5.77 -4.73 -30.96
CA LYS A 210 5.31 -6.11 -30.78
C LYS A 210 4.72 -6.36 -29.39
N LEU A 211 4.43 -5.29 -28.65
CA LEU A 211 3.85 -5.42 -27.33
C LEU A 211 2.41 -5.95 -27.43
N GLY A 212 2.20 -7.18 -26.95
CA GLY A 212 0.89 -7.84 -26.97
C GLY A 212 -0.03 -7.40 -25.83
N ALA A 213 -1.23 -7.96 -25.77
CA ALA A 213 -2.26 -7.58 -24.80
C ALA A 213 -1.81 -7.70 -23.33
N TYR A 214 -1.08 -8.77 -23.03
CA TYR A 214 -0.59 -9.06 -21.69
C TYR A 214 0.77 -9.75 -21.72
N ARG A 215 1.47 -9.76 -20.60
CA ARG A 215 2.74 -10.49 -20.37
C ARG A 215 2.54 -11.62 -19.37
N MET A 216 3.43 -12.59 -19.41
CA MET A 216 3.50 -13.74 -18.51
C MET A 216 4.60 -13.51 -17.46
N VAL A 217 4.25 -13.61 -16.17
CA VAL A 217 5.15 -13.41 -15.05
C VAL A 217 5.35 -14.73 -14.33
N SER A 218 6.60 -15.13 -14.10
CA SER A 218 6.95 -16.33 -13.29
C SER A 218 7.23 -15.96 -11.84
N ARG A 219 7.21 -16.96 -10.93
CA ARG A 219 7.61 -16.78 -9.53
C ARG A 219 9.06 -16.27 -9.42
N ASP A 220 9.97 -16.85 -10.19
CA ASP A 220 11.37 -16.47 -10.17
C ASP A 220 11.57 -15.02 -10.59
N SER A 221 10.93 -14.59 -11.70
CA SER A 221 11.01 -13.19 -12.15
C SER A 221 10.37 -12.22 -11.14
N ALA A 222 9.33 -12.65 -10.42
CA ALA A 222 8.74 -11.86 -9.34
C ALA A 222 9.69 -11.71 -8.15
N ARG A 223 10.41 -12.79 -7.77
CA ARG A 223 11.40 -12.76 -6.71
C ARG A 223 12.60 -11.88 -7.06
N ASP A 224 13.11 -12.03 -8.28
CA ASP A 224 14.24 -11.24 -8.77
C ASP A 224 13.89 -9.75 -8.78
N ARG A 225 12.68 -9.42 -9.23
CA ARG A 225 12.17 -8.06 -9.21
C ARG A 225 12.04 -7.51 -7.78
N TRP A 226 11.52 -8.31 -6.84
CA TRP A 226 11.37 -7.90 -5.44
C TRP A 226 12.71 -7.54 -4.81
N LEU A 227 13.75 -8.33 -5.08
CA LEU A 227 15.10 -8.14 -4.54
C LEU A 227 15.97 -7.18 -5.37
N LYS A 228 15.42 -6.59 -6.43
CA LYS A 228 16.14 -5.64 -7.28
C LYS A 228 16.48 -4.38 -6.49
N GLY A 229 17.74 -3.96 -6.54
CA GLY A 229 18.25 -2.80 -5.80
C GLY A 229 18.74 -3.11 -4.38
N VAL A 230 18.45 -4.29 -3.84
CA VAL A 230 18.88 -4.68 -2.50
C VAL A 230 20.38 -5.00 -2.47
N PRO A 231 21.18 -4.40 -1.55
CA PRO A 231 22.57 -4.79 -1.32
C PRO A 231 22.71 -6.29 -1.06
N ALA A 232 23.79 -6.91 -1.59
CA ALA A 232 23.93 -8.36 -1.57
C ALA A 232 23.90 -8.96 -0.15
N ASP A 233 24.47 -8.26 0.82
CA ASP A 233 24.53 -8.65 2.23
C ASP A 233 23.20 -8.44 3.01
N LYS A 234 22.19 -7.86 2.37
CA LYS A 234 20.87 -7.56 2.96
C LYS A 234 19.72 -8.39 2.38
N ARG A 235 19.98 -9.16 1.31
CA ARG A 235 18.92 -9.87 0.57
C ARG A 235 18.22 -10.95 1.37
N ASP A 236 18.96 -11.67 2.19
CA ASP A 236 18.42 -12.82 2.93
C ASP A 236 17.50 -12.39 4.09
N ASP A 237 17.68 -11.18 4.61
CA ASP A 237 16.94 -10.67 5.78
C ASP A 237 15.78 -9.73 5.41
N LEU A 238 15.65 -9.34 4.13
CA LEU A 238 14.66 -8.33 3.74
C LEU A 238 13.23 -8.86 3.81
N ILE A 239 12.99 -10.02 3.20
CA ILE A 239 11.67 -10.64 3.15
C ILE A 239 11.54 -11.59 4.35
N PRO A 240 10.56 -11.40 5.24
CA PRO A 240 10.37 -12.31 6.36
C PRO A 240 10.16 -13.76 5.88
N PRO A 241 10.62 -14.76 6.65
CA PRO A 241 10.51 -16.17 6.26
C PRO A 241 9.09 -16.55 5.86
N GLY A 242 8.94 -17.25 4.71
CA GLY A 242 7.66 -17.72 4.19
C GLY A 242 6.77 -16.67 3.52
N VAL A 243 7.06 -15.37 3.68
CA VAL A 243 6.20 -14.29 3.13
C VAL A 243 6.19 -14.30 1.61
N PHE A 244 7.35 -14.48 0.95
CA PHE A 244 7.39 -14.56 -0.51
C PHE A 244 6.55 -15.72 -1.05
N ASP A 245 6.66 -16.91 -0.46
CA ASP A 245 5.91 -18.08 -0.91
C ASP A 245 4.40 -17.90 -0.68
N ALA A 246 3.99 -17.43 0.50
CA ALA A 246 2.59 -17.14 0.80
C ALA A 246 2.00 -16.09 -0.16
N TRP A 247 2.75 -15.02 -0.42
CA TRP A 247 2.37 -13.98 -1.37
C TRP A 247 2.26 -14.53 -2.80
N ALA A 248 3.26 -15.30 -3.25
CA ALA A 248 3.27 -15.83 -4.60
C ALA A 248 2.14 -16.85 -4.80
N ASP A 249 1.89 -17.74 -3.83
CA ASP A 249 0.78 -18.70 -3.88
C ASP A 249 -0.56 -17.96 -3.98
N ALA A 250 -0.81 -16.99 -3.11
CA ALA A 250 -2.03 -16.19 -3.13
C ALA A 250 -2.18 -15.40 -4.45
N THR A 251 -1.11 -14.74 -4.90
CA THR A 251 -1.13 -13.91 -6.12
C THR A 251 -1.37 -14.73 -7.38
N PHE A 252 -0.66 -15.85 -7.54
CA PHE A 252 -0.80 -16.68 -8.73
C PHE A 252 -2.15 -17.42 -8.76
N ALA A 253 -2.72 -17.75 -7.61
CA ALA A 253 -4.05 -18.33 -7.50
C ALA A 253 -5.19 -17.39 -7.98
N THR A 254 -4.94 -16.08 -8.04
CA THR A 254 -5.93 -15.13 -8.56
C THR A 254 -6.16 -15.22 -10.06
N ASP A 255 -5.19 -15.78 -10.83
CA ASP A 255 -5.35 -16.00 -12.26
C ASP A 255 -5.74 -17.46 -12.55
N PRO A 256 -6.97 -17.75 -13.02
CA PRO A 256 -7.42 -19.11 -13.26
C PRO A 256 -6.62 -19.86 -14.35
N GLU A 257 -5.83 -19.14 -15.16
CA GLU A 257 -4.97 -19.74 -16.18
C GLU A 257 -3.54 -19.98 -15.68
N ALA A 258 -3.14 -19.40 -14.55
CA ALA A 258 -1.77 -19.50 -14.05
C ALA A 258 -1.33 -20.93 -13.79
N GLY A 259 -2.20 -21.75 -13.17
CA GLY A 259 -1.94 -23.15 -12.85
C GLY A 259 -1.98 -24.12 -14.05
N LYS A 260 -2.42 -23.65 -15.23
CA LYS A 260 -2.40 -24.48 -16.45
C LYS A 260 -1.02 -24.57 -17.09
N GLN A 261 -0.06 -23.81 -16.60
CA GLN A 261 1.34 -23.86 -17.02
C GLN A 261 2.23 -24.46 -15.93
N ASN A 262 3.30 -25.13 -16.35
CA ASN A 262 4.29 -25.68 -15.43
C ASN A 262 5.69 -25.16 -15.82
N PRO A 263 6.33 -24.31 -15.03
CA PRO A 263 5.83 -23.70 -13.78
C PRO A 263 4.67 -22.71 -14.01
N PRO A 264 3.83 -22.45 -13.00
CA PRO A 264 2.73 -21.50 -13.08
C PRO A 264 3.18 -20.10 -13.50
N ARG A 265 2.37 -19.42 -14.32
CA ARG A 265 2.64 -18.04 -14.77
C ARG A 265 1.40 -17.17 -14.65
N LEU A 266 1.57 -15.99 -14.07
CA LEU A 266 0.53 -14.98 -13.93
C LEU A 266 0.44 -14.13 -15.20
N ARG A 267 -0.75 -13.88 -15.72
CA ARG A 267 -1.00 -12.92 -16.79
C ARG A 267 -1.16 -11.51 -16.22
N ALA A 268 -0.46 -10.54 -16.77
CA ALA A 268 -0.59 -9.14 -16.39
C ALA A 268 -0.77 -8.25 -17.63
N PRO A 269 -1.82 -7.42 -17.70
CA PRO A 269 -2.06 -6.50 -18.80
C PRO A 269 -0.86 -5.62 -19.15
N ASN A 270 -0.67 -5.31 -20.43
CA ASN A 270 0.47 -4.54 -20.93
C ASN A 270 0.16 -3.06 -21.18
N GLY A 271 -1.06 -2.60 -20.95
CA GLY A 271 -1.41 -1.19 -21.11
C GLY A 271 -0.47 -0.25 -20.34
N VAL A 272 -0.09 -0.64 -19.12
CA VAL A 272 0.88 0.13 -18.31
C VAL A 272 2.26 0.21 -18.98
N ILE A 273 2.72 -0.86 -19.64
CA ILE A 273 4.01 -0.86 -20.34
C ILE A 273 3.96 0.07 -21.55
N ASP A 274 2.87 0.02 -22.31
CA ASP A 274 2.63 0.92 -23.43
C ASP A 274 2.57 2.40 -22.96
N ASP A 275 1.92 2.66 -21.83
CA ASP A 275 1.85 4.00 -21.23
C ASP A 275 3.24 4.49 -20.74
N VAL A 276 4.08 3.59 -20.17
CA VAL A 276 5.47 3.93 -19.84
C VAL A 276 6.20 4.46 -21.06
N LEU A 277 6.05 3.79 -22.20
CA LEU A 277 6.75 4.19 -23.43
C LEU A 277 6.15 5.45 -24.05
N LYS A 278 4.82 5.62 -24.00
CA LYS A 278 4.11 6.75 -24.62
C LYS A 278 4.19 8.05 -23.83
N TYR A 279 4.18 7.95 -22.51
CA TYR A 279 4.06 9.09 -21.61
C TYR A 279 5.32 9.30 -20.79
N TRP A 280 5.60 8.41 -19.85
CA TRP A 280 6.62 8.66 -18.82
C TRP A 280 8.07 8.57 -19.33
N SER A 281 8.33 7.86 -20.45
CA SER A 281 9.62 7.83 -21.14
C SER A 281 9.67 8.70 -22.39
N SER A 282 8.67 9.57 -22.60
CA SER A 282 8.58 10.48 -23.74
C SER A 282 8.40 11.93 -23.29
N GLU A 283 8.76 12.23 -22.04
CA GLU A 283 8.64 13.58 -21.43
C GLU A 283 7.21 14.14 -21.46
N LYS A 284 6.22 13.26 -21.58
CA LYS A 284 4.80 13.62 -21.65
C LYS A 284 4.09 13.08 -20.42
N PRO A 285 3.84 13.89 -19.39
CA PRO A 285 3.09 13.42 -18.23
C PRO A 285 1.69 13.02 -18.65
N PHE A 286 1.18 11.90 -18.10
CA PHE A 286 -0.18 11.41 -18.36
C PHE A 286 -1.25 12.38 -17.82
N TYR A 287 -0.94 13.10 -16.75
CA TYR A 287 -1.78 14.12 -16.14
C TYR A 287 -0.91 15.21 -15.51
N ASP A 288 -1.55 16.30 -15.08
CA ASP A 288 -0.89 17.43 -14.42
C ASP A 288 -1.06 17.37 -12.89
N PRO A 289 -0.01 17.03 -12.11
CA PRO A 289 -0.07 17.01 -10.65
C PRO A 289 -0.33 18.38 -10.02
N GLY A 290 -0.05 19.47 -10.74
CA GLY A 290 -0.37 20.82 -10.30
C GLY A 290 -1.87 21.09 -10.11
N LYS A 291 -2.74 20.23 -10.67
CA LYS A 291 -4.19 20.28 -10.47
C LYS A 291 -4.67 19.60 -9.18
N ILE A 292 -3.78 18.93 -8.45
CA ILE A 292 -4.11 18.30 -7.17
C ILE A 292 -4.15 19.37 -6.08
N THR A 293 -5.30 19.51 -5.42
CA THR A 293 -5.55 20.53 -4.40
C THR A 293 -5.89 19.95 -3.03
N VAL A 294 -5.57 18.68 -2.81
CA VAL A 294 -5.79 17.98 -1.53
C VAL A 294 -4.46 17.67 -0.82
N PRO A 295 -4.43 17.53 0.52
CA PRO A 295 -3.24 17.11 1.23
C PRO A 295 -2.67 15.83 0.64
N THR A 296 -1.35 15.78 0.40
CA THR A 296 -0.71 14.67 -0.30
C THR A 296 0.53 14.18 0.45
N LEU A 297 0.60 12.86 0.68
CA LEU A 297 1.77 12.15 1.17
C LEU A 297 2.40 11.36 0.04
N ILE A 298 3.72 11.51 -0.15
CA ILE A 298 4.54 10.65 -0.99
C ILE A 298 5.43 9.81 -0.09
N ILE A 299 5.41 8.50 -0.29
CA ILE A 299 6.33 7.56 0.35
C ILE A 299 7.18 6.89 -0.74
N HIS A 300 8.46 6.77 -0.48
CA HIS A 300 9.42 6.05 -1.32
C HIS A 300 10.27 5.13 -0.43
N ALA A 301 10.87 4.08 -1.01
CA ALA A 301 11.78 3.19 -0.30
C ALA A 301 13.18 3.24 -0.92
N GLU A 302 14.20 3.28 -0.08
CA GLU A 302 15.62 3.54 -0.44
C GLU A 302 16.15 2.64 -1.57
N TRP A 303 15.77 1.35 -1.54
CA TRP A 303 16.25 0.34 -2.50
C TRP A 303 15.26 0.07 -3.65
N ASP A 304 14.27 0.93 -3.84
CA ASP A 304 13.35 0.80 -4.97
C ASP A 304 14.08 1.06 -6.29
N ALA A 305 14.44 0.00 -6.99
CA ALA A 305 15.10 0.05 -8.29
C ALA A 305 14.14 -0.01 -9.48
N ASP A 306 12.85 -0.18 -9.23
CA ASP A 306 11.81 -0.10 -10.28
C ASP A 306 11.47 1.37 -10.56
N LEU A 307 11.29 2.16 -9.51
CA LEU A 307 10.96 3.58 -9.56
C LEU A 307 11.93 4.38 -8.67
N PRO A 308 13.11 4.74 -9.17
CA PRO A 308 14.14 5.41 -8.38
C PRO A 308 13.67 6.72 -7.74
N SER A 309 14.21 7.07 -6.57
CA SER A 309 13.81 8.21 -5.72
C SER A 309 13.68 9.55 -6.45
N TYR A 310 14.48 9.78 -7.52
CA TYR A 310 14.39 11.01 -8.30
C TYR A 310 12.99 11.25 -8.91
N GLN A 311 12.22 10.18 -9.20
CA GLN A 311 10.85 10.29 -9.72
C GLN A 311 9.91 10.85 -8.68
N ALA A 312 9.95 10.31 -7.46
CA ALA A 312 9.17 10.80 -6.32
C ALA A 312 9.52 12.26 -5.98
N GLN A 313 10.83 12.61 -6.00
CA GLN A 313 11.30 13.96 -5.77
C GLN A 313 10.87 14.94 -6.87
N ALA A 314 10.87 14.52 -8.14
CA ALA A 314 10.38 15.33 -9.25
C ALA A 314 8.86 15.52 -9.14
N TYR A 315 8.12 14.44 -8.91
CA TYR A 315 6.67 14.50 -8.72
C TYR A 315 6.27 15.44 -7.57
N PHE A 316 6.99 15.37 -6.43
CA PHE A 316 6.75 16.24 -5.28
C PHE A 316 6.83 17.73 -5.64
N LYS A 317 7.72 18.12 -6.56
CA LYS A 317 7.85 19.52 -7.01
C LYS A 317 6.65 19.97 -7.82
N GLU A 318 6.07 19.07 -8.61
CA GLU A 318 4.90 19.35 -9.46
C GLU A 318 3.60 19.56 -8.67
N LEU A 319 3.53 19.15 -7.40
CA LEU A 319 2.39 19.39 -6.52
C LEU A 319 2.35 20.86 -6.06
N THR A 320 2.03 21.78 -6.96
CA THR A 320 2.15 23.23 -6.74
C THR A 320 0.93 23.86 -6.06
N HIS A 321 -0.24 23.22 -6.12
CA HIS A 321 -1.48 23.74 -5.51
C HIS A 321 -1.98 22.89 -4.33
N THR A 322 -1.22 21.91 -3.93
CA THR A 322 -1.50 21.09 -2.76
C THR A 322 -1.34 21.94 -1.49
N PRO A 323 -2.36 22.03 -0.60
CA PRO A 323 -2.29 22.87 0.59
C PRO A 323 -1.24 22.41 1.58
N TYR A 324 -0.95 21.09 1.59
CA TYR A 324 0.06 20.45 2.40
C TYR A 324 0.59 19.21 1.69
N LYS A 325 1.90 19.08 1.63
CA LYS A 325 2.56 17.90 1.04
C LYS A 325 3.72 17.42 1.90
N ARG A 326 3.86 16.10 2.01
CA ARG A 326 4.94 15.43 2.73
C ARG A 326 5.62 14.43 1.81
N PHE A 327 6.96 14.36 1.88
CA PHE A 327 7.75 13.31 1.25
C PHE A 327 8.53 12.56 2.32
N VAL A 328 8.44 11.23 2.29
CA VAL A 328 9.14 10.33 3.21
C VAL A 328 9.89 9.28 2.40
N GLU A 329 11.17 9.09 2.70
CA GLU A 329 11.98 8.00 2.15
C GLU A 329 12.29 7.02 3.28
N LEU A 330 11.85 5.77 3.11
CA LEU A 330 12.03 4.70 4.10
C LEU A 330 13.33 3.96 3.82
N GLY A 331 14.19 3.85 4.84
CA GLY A 331 15.45 3.11 4.73
C GLY A 331 15.23 1.60 4.65
N GLU A 332 16.15 0.92 3.98
CA GLU A 332 16.23 -0.54 3.88
C GLU A 332 14.94 -1.23 3.36
N GLY A 333 14.23 -0.61 2.42
CA GLY A 333 13.02 -1.16 1.79
C GLY A 333 13.08 -1.10 0.26
N THR A 334 12.33 -1.96 -0.42
CA THR A 334 12.20 -1.98 -1.86
C THR A 334 10.82 -1.50 -2.32
N HIS A 335 10.52 -1.70 -3.60
CA HIS A 335 9.21 -1.43 -4.21
C HIS A 335 8.03 -2.10 -3.48
N THR A 336 8.29 -3.08 -2.62
CA THR A 336 7.33 -3.90 -1.89
C THR A 336 7.44 -3.78 -0.37
N VAL A 337 7.94 -2.65 0.15
CA VAL A 337 8.21 -2.42 1.59
C VAL A 337 7.03 -2.79 2.52
N MET A 338 5.80 -2.72 2.03
CA MET A 338 4.60 -3.09 2.79
C MET A 338 4.54 -4.56 3.20
N MET A 339 5.36 -5.42 2.58
CA MET A 339 5.45 -6.86 2.87
C MET A 339 6.84 -7.28 3.40
N GLU A 340 7.72 -6.32 3.69
CA GLU A 340 9.10 -6.55 4.13
C GLU A 340 9.26 -6.39 5.65
N LYS A 341 10.48 -6.63 6.14
CA LYS A 341 10.81 -6.48 7.57
C LYS A 341 10.47 -5.07 8.10
N ASN A 342 10.54 -4.06 7.23
CA ASN A 342 10.31 -2.65 7.57
C ASN A 342 8.86 -2.19 7.37
N ARG A 343 7.92 -3.09 7.06
CA ARG A 343 6.51 -2.77 6.80
C ARG A 343 5.85 -1.88 7.85
N MET A 344 6.30 -1.97 9.12
CA MET A 344 5.72 -1.16 10.19
C MET A 344 6.12 0.32 10.13
N GLN A 345 7.26 0.67 9.49
CA GLN A 345 7.60 2.06 9.22
C GLN A 345 6.62 2.64 8.19
N PHE A 346 6.39 1.91 7.11
CA PHE A 346 5.41 2.29 6.08
C PHE A 346 4.00 2.51 6.68
N PHE A 347 3.53 1.58 7.50
CA PHE A 347 2.25 1.72 8.20
C PHE A 347 2.17 2.98 9.07
N ARG A 348 3.22 3.26 9.86
CA ARG A 348 3.25 4.41 10.77
C ARG A 348 3.20 5.74 10.03
N GLU A 349 3.90 5.85 8.90
CA GLU A 349 3.89 7.06 8.08
C GLU A 349 2.50 7.32 7.46
N ILE A 350 1.83 6.27 6.99
CA ILE A 350 0.45 6.37 6.51
C ILE A 350 -0.45 6.85 7.64
N MET A 351 -0.42 6.20 8.81
CA MET A 351 -1.30 6.54 9.93
C MET A 351 -1.03 7.94 10.46
N LEU A 352 0.25 8.34 10.56
CA LEU A 352 0.60 9.69 10.97
C LEU A 352 -0.03 10.75 10.06
N PHE A 353 -0.02 10.52 8.75
CA PHE A 353 -0.60 11.42 7.78
C PHE A 353 -2.15 11.39 7.79
N LEU A 354 -2.75 10.21 7.87
CA LEU A 354 -4.21 10.06 7.86
C LEU A 354 -4.87 10.56 9.16
N ASP A 355 -4.22 10.38 10.32
CA ASP A 355 -4.75 10.81 11.62
C ASP A 355 -4.48 12.31 11.93
N GLU A 356 -3.63 12.97 11.15
CA GLU A 356 -3.31 14.39 11.35
C GLU A 356 -4.50 15.26 10.98
N LYS A 357 -5.09 15.96 11.95
CA LYS A 357 -6.35 16.72 11.75
C LYS A 357 -6.18 17.96 10.89
N ASP A 358 -5.16 18.75 11.17
CA ASP A 358 -4.79 19.94 10.41
C ASP A 358 -3.29 20.19 10.55
N PRO A 359 -2.48 19.79 9.56
CA PRO A 359 -1.03 19.92 9.63
C PRO A 359 -0.53 21.36 9.62
N LEU A 360 -1.38 22.30 9.27
CA LEU A 360 -1.08 23.74 9.24
C LEU A 360 -1.64 24.50 10.45
N ALA A 361 -2.46 23.87 11.27
CA ALA A 361 -2.97 24.49 12.48
C ALA A 361 -1.87 24.60 13.54
N LEU A 362 -1.79 25.78 14.15
CA LEU A 362 -0.87 26.07 15.26
C LEU A 362 -1.39 25.60 16.64
N LYS A 363 -2.57 24.96 16.68
CA LYS A 363 -3.24 24.50 17.90
C LYS A 363 -3.91 23.15 17.71
#